data_ffcd9d1a019b0f7fa8c3663eb7774bc1
#
_entry.id   ffcd9d1a019b0f7fa8c3663eb7774bc1
#
_cell.length_a   1.000
_cell.length_b   1.000
_cell.length_c   1.000
_cell.angle_alpha   90.00
_cell.angle_beta   90.00
_cell.angle_gamma   90.00
#
_symmetry.space_group_name_H-M   'P 1'
#
loop_
_entity.id
_entity.type
_entity.pdbx_description
1 polymer ?
#
loop_
_entity_poly.entity_id
_entity_poly.type
_entity_poly.pdbx_seq_one_letter_code
_entity_poly.pdbx_strand_id
1 'polypeptide(L)'
;MLGLNQRKLQKLKTNPKLFFKDAIEKKLLHLNSTYNKYLPKKHKGFTQYTIISAVYNVEKYLDDYFKSIINQRLDFKKNIFMILVDDGSTDNSAQIIKKYQKKYPKNIVYLYKENGGQASARNLGLKYMQENNYKTPWVTFTDPDDFLDRNYFYEVDKFLSTHQDDDICMIGCNIIFYYEKQKIHKDNHPLNFKFKSGVQVKENYNLDSFIQLSAASCFMNIGYLDK
;
A
#
# COMPACT_ATOMS: atom_id res chain seq x y z
N MET A 1 37.45 -7.87 14.39
CA MET A 1 36.36 -8.26 15.32
C MET A 1 35.15 -7.41 15.03
N LEU A 2 34.07 -8.04 14.56
CA LEU A 2 32.81 -7.36 14.27
C LEU A 2 32.17 -6.89 15.59
N GLY A 3 32.10 -5.58 15.80
CA GLY A 3 31.51 -4.96 16.99
C GLY A 3 30.01 -5.23 17.08
N LEU A 4 29.64 -6.37 17.62
CA LEU A 4 28.24 -6.64 17.97
C LEU A 4 27.89 -5.76 19.17
N ASN A 5 26.90 -4.88 18.97
CA ASN A 5 26.30 -4.08 20.05
C ASN A 5 25.82 -5.02 21.18
N GLN A 6 25.96 -4.59 22.44
CA GLN A 6 25.61 -5.37 23.63
C GLN A 6 24.20 -6.01 23.57
N ARG A 7 23.19 -5.29 23.01
CA ARG A 7 21.84 -5.81 22.78
C ARG A 7 21.81 -7.01 21.84
N LYS A 8 22.64 -7.00 20.79
CA LYS A 8 22.72 -8.13 19.84
C LYS A 8 23.40 -9.34 20.49
N LEU A 9 24.43 -9.12 21.30
CA LEU A 9 25.09 -10.18 22.08
C LEU A 9 24.14 -10.77 23.10
N GLN A 10 23.34 -9.95 23.79
CA GLN A 10 22.36 -10.43 24.74
C GLN A 10 21.28 -11.26 24.03
N LYS A 11 20.76 -10.80 22.90
CA LYS A 11 19.76 -11.54 22.10
C LYS A 11 20.31 -12.89 21.58
N LEU A 12 21.58 -12.92 21.16
CA LEU A 12 22.25 -14.15 20.75
C LEU A 12 22.38 -15.15 21.91
N LYS A 13 22.65 -14.67 23.11
CA LYS A 13 22.77 -15.53 24.31
C LYS A 13 21.41 -16.02 24.81
N THR A 14 20.38 -15.18 24.79
CA THR A 14 19.06 -15.52 25.35
C THR A 14 18.14 -16.26 24.39
N ASN A 15 18.22 -15.96 23.09
CA ASN A 15 17.41 -16.60 22.04
C ASN A 15 18.15 -16.66 20.70
N PRO A 16 19.08 -17.61 20.54
CA PRO A 16 19.89 -17.72 19.32
C PRO A 16 19.03 -17.98 18.07
N LYS A 17 17.97 -18.79 18.16
CA LYS A 17 17.08 -19.06 17.03
C LYS A 17 16.44 -17.76 16.50
N LEU A 18 15.94 -16.91 17.39
CA LEU A 18 15.35 -15.63 17.02
C LEU A 18 16.41 -14.66 16.47
N PHE A 19 17.62 -14.66 17.03
CA PHE A 19 18.73 -13.85 16.52
C PHE A 19 19.08 -14.20 15.08
N PHE A 20 19.24 -15.48 14.76
CA PHE A 20 19.55 -15.93 13.40
C PHE A 20 18.38 -15.73 12.45
N LYS A 21 17.15 -15.96 12.89
CA LYS A 21 15.94 -15.67 12.09
C LYS A 21 15.90 -14.21 11.67
N ASP A 22 16.07 -13.26 12.60
CA ASP A 22 16.08 -11.83 12.30
C ASP A 22 17.25 -11.44 11.37
N ALA A 23 18.41 -12.08 11.52
CA ALA A 23 19.57 -11.81 10.66
C ALA A 23 19.34 -12.30 9.22
N ILE A 24 18.71 -13.46 9.05
CA ILE A 24 18.35 -14.05 7.77
C ILE A 24 17.25 -13.19 7.11
N GLU A 25 16.20 -12.81 7.84
CA GLU A 25 15.14 -11.94 7.34
C GLU A 25 15.67 -10.60 6.87
N LYS A 26 16.56 -9.97 7.65
CA LYS A 26 17.24 -8.73 7.23
C LYS A 26 18.05 -8.90 5.95
N LYS A 27 18.77 -10.01 5.82
CA LYS A 27 19.57 -10.30 4.63
C LYS A 27 18.67 -10.56 3.43
N LEU A 28 17.56 -11.29 3.60
CA LEU A 28 16.57 -11.54 2.55
C LEU A 28 15.86 -10.26 2.13
N LEU A 29 15.47 -9.39 3.07
CA LEU A 29 14.88 -8.08 2.77
C LEU A 29 15.86 -7.19 2.00
N HIS A 30 17.13 -7.17 2.40
CA HIS A 30 18.17 -6.40 1.69
C HIS A 30 18.43 -6.98 0.29
N LEU A 31 18.54 -8.30 0.14
CA LEU A 31 18.68 -8.98 -1.15
C LEU A 31 17.44 -8.73 -2.03
N ASN A 32 16.24 -8.78 -1.45
CA ASN A 32 15.01 -8.52 -2.18
C ASN A 32 14.92 -7.06 -2.64
N SER A 33 15.32 -6.10 -1.80
CA SER A 33 15.40 -4.69 -2.19
C SER A 33 16.47 -4.44 -3.26
N THR A 34 17.61 -5.12 -3.16
CA THR A 34 18.70 -5.03 -4.14
C THR A 34 18.33 -5.73 -5.45
N TYR A 35 17.75 -6.92 -5.37
CA TYR A 35 17.23 -7.67 -6.52
C TYR A 35 16.15 -6.86 -7.26
N ASN A 36 15.20 -6.28 -6.54
CA ASN A 36 14.15 -5.44 -7.08
C ASN A 36 14.68 -4.15 -7.75
N LYS A 37 15.85 -3.65 -7.33
CA LYS A 37 16.51 -2.51 -7.97
C LYS A 37 17.01 -2.84 -9.38
N TYR A 38 17.36 -4.10 -9.63
CA TYR A 38 17.87 -4.59 -10.92
C TYR A 38 16.82 -5.22 -11.84
N LEU A 39 15.57 -5.32 -11.40
CA LEU A 39 14.48 -5.80 -12.27
C LEU A 39 14.09 -4.70 -13.28
N PRO A 40 14.42 -4.86 -14.55
CA PRO A 40 14.52 -3.73 -15.48
C PRO A 40 13.18 -3.31 -16.11
N LYS A 41 12.13 -4.10 -16.06
CA LYS A 41 10.91 -3.79 -16.83
C LYS A 41 9.70 -3.57 -15.93
N LYS A 42 9.02 -2.44 -16.20
CA LYS A 42 7.67 -2.20 -15.71
C LYS A 42 6.73 -3.24 -16.33
N HIS A 43 5.99 -3.95 -15.50
CA HIS A 43 5.01 -4.94 -15.96
C HIS A 43 3.72 -4.22 -16.37
N LYS A 44 3.24 -4.45 -17.59
CA LYS A 44 1.92 -4.00 -18.01
C LYS A 44 0.88 -4.87 -17.29
N GLY A 45 -0.02 -4.24 -16.54
CA GLY A 45 -1.03 -4.93 -15.77
C GLY A 45 -2.18 -5.47 -16.62
N PHE A 46 -2.88 -6.41 -16.01
CA PHE A 46 -4.14 -6.96 -16.50
C PHE A 46 -5.26 -5.92 -16.41
N THR A 47 -5.31 -5.15 -15.29
CA THR A 47 -6.34 -4.16 -15.05
C THR A 47 -5.76 -2.83 -14.54
N GLN A 48 -6.63 -1.93 -14.12
CA GLN A 48 -6.30 -0.59 -13.63
C GLN A 48 -6.81 -0.41 -12.20
N TYR A 49 -6.09 0.42 -11.45
CA TYR A 49 -6.31 0.66 -10.03
C TYR A 49 -6.35 2.14 -9.73
N THR A 50 -7.25 2.56 -8.87
CA THR A 50 -7.24 3.92 -8.30
C THR A 50 -6.86 3.87 -6.83
N ILE A 51 -5.93 4.71 -6.46
CA ILE A 51 -5.59 5.03 -5.06
C ILE A 51 -6.35 6.28 -4.68
N ILE A 52 -7.06 6.25 -3.55
CA ILE A 52 -7.63 7.45 -2.92
C ILE A 52 -6.93 7.65 -1.57
N SER A 53 -6.33 8.82 -1.38
CA SER A 53 -5.61 9.15 -0.15
C SER A 53 -6.11 10.47 0.43
N ALA A 54 -6.50 10.42 1.70
CA ALA A 54 -6.75 11.61 2.49
C ALA A 54 -5.41 12.18 2.97
N VAL A 55 -5.17 13.46 2.70
CA VAL A 55 -3.91 14.15 3.03
C VAL A 55 -4.20 15.23 4.06
N TYR A 56 -3.50 15.21 5.19
CA TYR A 56 -3.56 16.27 6.19
C TYR A 56 -2.23 16.40 6.93
N ASN A 57 -1.47 17.46 6.64
CA ASN A 57 -0.20 17.78 7.30
C ASN A 57 0.82 16.62 7.31
N VAL A 58 1.14 16.08 6.13
CA VAL A 58 2.03 14.91 5.95
C VAL A 58 3.23 15.20 5.04
N GLU A 59 3.63 16.46 4.90
CA GLU A 59 4.73 16.90 4.02
C GLU A 59 6.00 16.03 4.16
N LYS A 60 6.31 15.61 5.38
CA LYS A 60 7.50 14.81 5.70
C LYS A 60 7.52 13.45 4.99
N TYR A 61 6.35 12.86 4.70
CA TYR A 61 6.23 11.49 4.21
C TYR A 61 5.90 11.41 2.73
N LEU A 62 5.34 12.47 2.15
CA LEU A 62 4.80 12.45 0.78
C LEU A 62 5.82 12.06 -0.29
N ASP A 63 7.08 12.48 -0.19
CA ASP A 63 8.09 12.10 -1.17
C ASP A 63 8.34 10.58 -1.20
N ASP A 64 8.42 9.94 -0.04
CA ASP A 64 8.63 8.50 0.06
C ASP A 64 7.37 7.72 -0.31
N TYR A 65 6.19 8.23 0.07
CA TYR A 65 4.90 7.73 -0.37
C TYR A 65 4.79 7.71 -1.91
N PHE A 66 4.99 8.85 -2.58
CA PHE A 66 4.97 8.92 -4.04
C PHE A 66 6.00 8.00 -4.70
N LYS A 67 7.23 7.96 -4.17
CA LYS A 67 8.28 7.06 -4.69
C LYS A 67 7.87 5.60 -4.58
N SER A 68 7.22 5.19 -3.50
CA SER A 68 6.76 3.81 -3.30
C SER A 68 5.74 3.38 -4.36
N ILE A 69 4.89 4.30 -4.81
CA ILE A 69 3.86 4.05 -5.81
C ILE A 69 4.40 4.16 -7.25
N ILE A 70 5.16 5.21 -7.54
CA ILE A 70 5.73 5.43 -8.88
C ILE A 70 6.73 4.33 -9.26
N ASN A 71 7.43 3.77 -8.26
CA ASN A 71 8.42 2.71 -8.45
C ASN A 71 7.84 1.30 -8.33
N GLN A 72 6.51 1.13 -8.29
CA GLN A 72 5.88 -0.18 -8.34
C GLN A 72 6.40 -1.02 -9.51
N ARG A 73 6.41 -2.35 -9.36
CA ARG A 73 6.71 -3.29 -10.45
C ARG A 73 5.63 -3.23 -11.55
N LEU A 74 4.37 -3.05 -11.17
CA LEU A 74 3.31 -2.71 -12.12
C LEU A 74 3.57 -1.35 -12.77
N ASP A 75 3.22 -1.17 -14.05
CA ASP A 75 3.45 0.11 -14.75
C ASP A 75 2.54 1.22 -14.20
N PHE A 76 3.13 2.09 -13.38
CA PHE A 76 2.42 3.23 -12.80
C PHE A 76 1.67 4.06 -13.84
N LYS A 77 2.32 4.38 -14.96
CA LYS A 77 1.72 5.27 -15.97
C LYS A 77 0.52 4.68 -16.69
N LYS A 78 0.40 3.36 -16.72
CA LYS A 78 -0.66 2.64 -17.44
C LYS A 78 -1.75 2.09 -16.53
N ASN A 79 -1.37 1.71 -15.32
CA ASN A 79 -2.23 0.89 -14.48
C ASN A 79 -2.62 1.53 -13.16
N ILE A 80 -1.94 2.60 -12.70
CA ILE A 80 -2.17 3.17 -11.37
C ILE A 80 -2.54 4.64 -11.49
N PHE A 81 -3.67 5.03 -10.89
CA PHE A 81 -4.15 6.39 -10.78
C PHE A 81 -4.24 6.78 -9.31
N MET A 82 -4.04 8.05 -9.01
CA MET A 82 -4.04 8.57 -7.65
C MET A 82 -4.95 9.79 -7.55
N ILE A 83 -5.83 9.78 -6.57
CA ILE A 83 -6.65 10.92 -6.17
C ILE A 83 -6.21 11.30 -4.76
N LEU A 84 -5.49 12.41 -4.64
CA LEU A 84 -5.02 12.96 -3.37
C LEU A 84 -6.01 14.04 -2.94
N VAL A 85 -6.72 13.81 -1.85
CA VAL A 85 -7.66 14.77 -1.28
C VAL A 85 -7.02 15.45 -0.09
N ASP A 86 -6.62 16.68 -0.28
CA ASP A 86 -6.07 17.54 0.77
C ASP A 86 -7.21 18.04 1.66
N ASP A 87 -7.24 17.55 2.88
CA ASP A 87 -8.25 17.85 3.89
C ASP A 87 -7.88 19.08 4.73
N GLY A 88 -7.50 20.17 4.04
CA GLY A 88 -7.18 21.45 4.69
C GLY A 88 -5.78 21.48 5.31
N SER A 89 -4.76 20.92 4.65
CA SER A 89 -3.38 20.98 5.13
C SER A 89 -2.87 22.41 5.24
N THR A 90 -2.08 22.68 6.28
CA THR A 90 -1.44 23.98 6.55
C THR A 90 0.08 23.96 6.34
N ASP A 91 0.65 22.77 6.06
CA ASP A 91 2.04 22.55 5.72
C ASP A 91 2.29 22.57 4.20
N ASN A 92 3.45 22.11 3.73
CA ASN A 92 3.77 22.07 2.30
C ASN A 92 3.18 20.87 1.54
N SER A 93 2.25 20.11 2.13
CA SER A 93 1.66 18.91 1.50
C SER A 93 1.05 19.23 0.12
N ALA A 94 0.26 20.31 0.02
CA ALA A 94 -0.34 20.74 -1.25
C ALA A 94 0.70 21.03 -2.35
N GLN A 95 1.79 21.72 -2.00
CA GLN A 95 2.86 22.07 -2.94
C GLN A 95 3.58 20.82 -3.46
N ILE A 96 3.85 19.85 -2.58
CA ILE A 96 4.49 18.59 -2.93
C ILE A 96 3.59 17.80 -3.90
N ILE A 97 2.30 17.65 -3.58
CA ILE A 97 1.35 16.94 -4.44
C ILE A 97 1.27 17.58 -5.83
N LYS A 98 1.12 18.91 -5.91
CA LYS A 98 1.07 19.64 -7.18
C LYS A 98 2.33 19.48 -8.02
N LYS A 99 3.51 19.36 -7.40
CA LYS A 99 4.78 19.03 -8.08
C LYS A 99 4.71 17.64 -8.75
N TYR A 100 4.20 16.63 -8.04
CA TYR A 100 4.03 15.30 -8.61
C TYR A 100 2.92 15.25 -9.68
N GLN A 101 1.80 15.95 -9.47
CA GLN A 101 0.75 16.09 -10.47
C GLN A 101 1.26 16.70 -11.77
N LYS A 102 2.07 17.77 -11.70
CA LYS A 102 2.70 18.37 -12.88
C LYS A 102 3.58 17.38 -13.64
N LYS A 103 4.26 16.48 -12.93
CA LYS A 103 5.12 15.44 -13.54
C LYS A 103 4.32 14.27 -14.12
N TYR A 104 3.16 13.98 -13.55
CA TYR A 104 2.30 12.85 -13.93
C TYR A 104 0.83 13.28 -14.06
N PRO A 105 0.51 14.22 -14.97
CA PRO A 105 -0.81 14.86 -15.02
C PRO A 105 -1.95 13.91 -15.42
N LYS A 106 -1.63 12.77 -16.04
CA LYS A 106 -2.60 11.74 -16.42
C LYS A 106 -2.89 10.73 -15.29
N ASN A 107 -2.04 10.70 -14.26
CA ASN A 107 -2.09 9.67 -13.22
C ASN A 107 -2.41 10.25 -11.84
N ILE A 108 -2.22 11.56 -11.63
CA ILE A 108 -2.36 12.18 -10.30
C ILE A 108 -3.37 13.32 -10.39
N VAL A 109 -4.39 13.22 -9.56
CA VAL A 109 -5.39 14.26 -9.33
C VAL A 109 -5.21 14.82 -7.93
N TYR A 110 -5.23 16.12 -7.81
CA TYR A 110 -5.25 16.85 -6.55
C TYR A 110 -6.60 17.50 -6.34
N LEU A 111 -7.23 17.23 -5.22
CA LEU A 111 -8.45 17.87 -4.75
C LEU A 111 -8.17 18.55 -3.42
N TYR A 112 -8.83 19.67 -3.18
CA TYR A 112 -8.77 20.36 -1.89
C TYR A 112 -10.17 20.46 -1.29
N LYS A 113 -10.26 20.37 0.03
CA LYS A 113 -11.45 20.70 0.80
C LYS A 113 -11.06 21.26 2.17
N GLU A 114 -11.96 21.98 2.80
CA GLU A 114 -11.82 22.33 4.21
C GLU A 114 -11.79 21.06 5.08
N ASN A 115 -11.04 21.11 6.18
CA ASN A 115 -10.88 19.96 7.06
C ASN A 115 -12.23 19.41 7.54
N GLY A 116 -12.45 18.14 7.31
CA GLY A 116 -13.66 17.41 7.70
C GLY A 116 -13.38 15.94 8.06
N GLY A 117 -12.09 15.61 8.15
CA GLY A 117 -11.61 14.29 8.55
C GLY A 117 -11.45 13.30 7.38
N GLN A 118 -10.68 12.26 7.65
CA GLN A 118 -10.24 11.27 6.67
C GLN A 118 -11.39 10.62 5.88
N ALA A 119 -12.49 10.29 6.54
CA ALA A 119 -13.65 9.67 5.88
C ALA A 119 -14.28 10.63 4.87
N SER A 120 -14.44 11.91 5.23
CA SER A 120 -14.97 12.95 4.35
C SER A 120 -14.08 13.15 3.11
N ALA A 121 -12.75 13.13 3.30
CA ALA A 121 -11.80 13.26 2.20
C ALA A 121 -11.86 12.03 1.27
N ARG A 122 -11.91 10.81 1.82
CA ARG A 122 -12.04 9.58 1.01
C ARG A 122 -13.35 9.56 0.21
N ASN A 123 -14.48 9.99 0.83
CA ASN A 123 -15.77 10.10 0.16
C ASN A 123 -15.73 11.12 -1.00
N LEU A 124 -15.03 12.25 -0.84
CA LEU A 124 -14.85 13.21 -1.92
C LEU A 124 -14.06 12.57 -3.09
N GLY A 125 -13.05 11.76 -2.79
CA GLY A 125 -12.30 11.02 -3.80
C GLY A 125 -13.17 10.01 -4.57
N LEU A 126 -14.03 9.26 -3.88
CA LEU A 126 -15.00 8.34 -4.50
C LEU A 126 -16.00 9.11 -5.38
N LYS A 127 -16.56 10.19 -4.86
CA LYS A 127 -17.48 11.06 -5.61
C LYS A 127 -16.83 11.59 -6.90
N TYR A 128 -15.57 12.03 -6.81
CA TYR A 128 -14.82 12.48 -7.99
C TYR A 128 -14.66 11.37 -9.03
N MET A 129 -14.41 10.14 -8.62
CA MET A 129 -14.33 8.98 -9.53
C MET A 129 -15.66 8.75 -10.27
N GLN A 130 -16.78 8.77 -9.56
CA GLN A 130 -18.11 8.58 -10.14
C GLN A 130 -18.45 9.69 -11.15
N GLU A 131 -18.26 10.97 -10.76
CA GLU A 131 -18.59 12.13 -11.60
C GLU A 131 -17.72 12.24 -12.86
N ASN A 132 -16.49 11.73 -12.83
CA ASN A 132 -15.55 11.82 -13.95
C ASN A 132 -15.43 10.51 -14.75
N ASN A 133 -16.36 9.55 -14.55
CA ASN A 133 -16.36 8.25 -15.23
C ASN A 133 -15.00 7.55 -15.21
N TYR A 134 -14.31 7.57 -14.07
CA TYR A 134 -13.06 6.84 -13.90
C TYR A 134 -13.35 5.34 -13.98
N LYS A 135 -12.94 4.73 -15.09
CA LYS A 135 -13.23 3.32 -15.40
C LYS A 135 -12.23 2.33 -14.77
N THR A 136 -11.67 2.66 -13.62
CA THR A 136 -10.83 1.69 -12.91
C THR A 136 -11.72 0.80 -12.07
N PRO A 137 -11.75 -0.52 -12.30
CA PRO A 137 -12.67 -1.40 -11.56
C PRO A 137 -12.27 -1.59 -10.10
N TRP A 138 -11.03 -1.25 -9.74
CA TRP A 138 -10.48 -1.48 -8.41
C TRP A 138 -10.02 -0.19 -7.75
N VAL A 139 -10.47 0.04 -6.53
CA VAL A 139 -10.04 1.15 -5.68
C VAL A 139 -9.34 0.62 -4.43
N THR A 140 -8.32 1.33 -3.98
CA THR A 140 -7.68 1.10 -2.69
C THR A 140 -7.47 2.44 -1.99
N PHE A 141 -7.66 2.45 -0.68
CA PHE A 141 -7.29 3.58 0.15
C PHE A 141 -5.89 3.37 0.70
N THR A 142 -5.10 4.41 0.75
CA THR A 142 -3.76 4.38 1.34
C THR A 142 -3.53 5.63 2.16
N ASP A 143 -2.79 5.50 3.24
CA ASP A 143 -2.43 6.61 4.10
C ASP A 143 -1.07 7.18 3.66
N PRO A 144 -0.95 8.50 3.44
CA PRO A 144 0.26 9.10 2.86
C PRO A 144 1.47 9.14 3.81
N ASP A 145 1.33 8.76 5.05
CA ASP A 145 2.40 8.53 6.02
C ASP A 145 2.95 7.09 5.98
N ASP A 146 2.30 6.22 5.20
CA ASP A 146 2.77 4.86 4.90
C ASP A 146 3.52 4.80 3.56
N PHE A 147 4.09 3.64 3.24
CA PHE A 147 4.65 3.34 1.93
C PHE A 147 4.34 1.89 1.52
N LEU A 148 4.25 1.68 0.21
CA LEU A 148 3.84 0.40 -0.35
C LEU A 148 5.05 -0.44 -0.76
N ASP A 149 4.97 -1.77 -0.50
CA ASP A 149 5.94 -2.71 -1.09
C ASP A 149 5.91 -2.61 -2.61
N ARG A 150 7.06 -2.81 -3.24
CA ARG A 150 7.23 -2.68 -4.69
C ARG A 150 6.35 -3.63 -5.50
N ASN A 151 5.97 -4.77 -4.96
CA ASN A 151 5.13 -5.76 -5.60
C ASN A 151 3.64 -5.63 -5.24
N TYR A 152 3.26 -4.67 -4.40
CA TYR A 152 1.91 -4.54 -3.86
C TYR A 152 0.83 -4.65 -4.95
N PHE A 153 0.89 -3.80 -5.97
CA PHE A 153 -0.04 -3.86 -7.09
C PHE A 153 0.21 -5.05 -8.03
N TYR A 154 1.46 -5.48 -8.18
CA TYR A 154 1.81 -6.58 -9.07
C TYR A 154 1.23 -7.91 -8.62
N GLU A 155 1.29 -8.22 -7.32
CA GLU A 155 0.76 -9.48 -6.79
C GLU A 155 -0.78 -9.51 -6.88
N VAL A 156 -1.45 -8.39 -6.60
CA VAL A 156 -2.91 -8.27 -6.78
C VAL A 156 -3.30 -8.41 -8.25
N ASP A 157 -2.60 -7.75 -9.16
CA ASP A 157 -2.86 -7.81 -10.60
C ASP A 157 -2.64 -9.22 -11.16
N LYS A 158 -1.60 -9.89 -10.71
CA LYS A 158 -1.32 -11.30 -11.04
C LYS A 158 -2.43 -12.21 -10.55
N PHE A 159 -2.88 -12.03 -9.32
CA PHE A 159 -4.00 -12.80 -8.76
C PHE A 159 -5.26 -12.61 -9.61
N LEU A 160 -5.67 -11.37 -9.87
CA LEU A 160 -6.84 -11.07 -10.69
C LEU A 160 -6.74 -11.64 -12.10
N SER A 161 -5.55 -11.64 -12.70
CA SER A 161 -5.33 -12.20 -14.03
C SER A 161 -5.58 -13.71 -14.14
N THR A 162 -5.48 -14.43 -13.01
CA THR A 162 -5.68 -15.88 -12.92
C THR A 162 -7.04 -16.28 -12.34
N HIS A 163 -7.84 -15.30 -11.89
CA HIS A 163 -9.16 -15.50 -11.26
C HIS A 163 -10.21 -14.61 -11.94
N GLN A 164 -10.20 -14.59 -13.28
CA GLN A 164 -11.04 -13.67 -14.06
C GLN A 164 -12.53 -14.01 -13.99
N ASP A 165 -12.85 -15.29 -13.78
CA ASP A 165 -14.21 -15.80 -13.71
C ASP A 165 -14.76 -15.81 -12.26
N ASP A 166 -13.93 -15.44 -11.27
CA ASP A 166 -14.34 -15.39 -9.88
C ASP A 166 -15.04 -14.08 -9.55
N ASP A 167 -16.12 -14.16 -8.77
CA ASP A 167 -16.89 -13.02 -8.29
C ASP A 167 -16.22 -12.37 -7.07
N ILE A 168 -15.16 -11.60 -7.30
CA ILE A 168 -14.33 -11.02 -6.25
C ILE A 168 -14.77 -9.59 -5.95
N CYS A 169 -15.30 -9.37 -4.75
CA CYS A 169 -15.67 -8.03 -4.28
C CYS A 169 -14.51 -7.27 -3.60
N MET A 170 -13.61 -7.98 -2.92
CA MET A 170 -12.53 -7.36 -2.16
C MET A 170 -11.29 -8.28 -2.06
N ILE A 171 -10.11 -7.66 -2.07
CA ILE A 171 -8.83 -8.33 -1.85
C ILE A 171 -8.13 -7.64 -0.67
N GLY A 172 -7.88 -8.40 0.39
CA GLY A 172 -7.11 -7.91 1.55
C GLY A 172 -5.61 -8.13 1.36
N CYS A 173 -4.82 -7.19 1.83
CA CYS A 173 -3.36 -7.25 1.83
C CYS A 173 -2.80 -7.16 3.25
N ASN A 174 -1.60 -7.72 3.45
CA ASN A 174 -0.93 -7.66 4.73
C ASN A 174 -0.38 -6.27 5.03
N ILE A 175 -0.37 -5.92 6.32
CA ILE A 175 0.25 -4.71 6.86
C ILE A 175 1.48 -5.13 7.65
N ILE A 176 2.59 -4.41 7.44
CA ILE A 176 3.85 -4.64 8.14
C ILE A 176 4.24 -3.36 8.84
N PHE A 177 4.56 -3.42 10.13
CA PHE A 177 5.07 -2.28 10.86
C PHE A 177 6.49 -1.91 10.41
N TYR A 178 6.69 -0.64 10.09
CA TYR A 178 8.01 -0.06 9.88
C TYR A 178 8.40 0.83 11.05
N TYR A 179 9.48 0.48 11.72
CA TYR A 179 10.03 1.26 12.84
C TYR A 179 11.10 2.23 12.32
N GLU A 180 10.70 3.45 12.05
CA GLU A 180 11.54 4.49 11.40
C GLU A 180 12.90 4.70 12.07
N LYS A 181 12.93 4.84 13.42
CA LYS A 181 14.17 5.05 14.17
C LYS A 181 15.16 3.88 14.08
N GLN A 182 14.66 2.68 13.92
CA GLN A 182 15.47 1.44 13.89
C GLN A 182 15.66 0.93 12.47
N LYS A 183 14.94 1.48 11.49
CA LYS A 183 14.90 1.06 10.09
C LYS A 183 14.65 -0.46 9.95
N ILE A 184 13.71 -0.98 10.72
CA ILE A 184 13.33 -2.40 10.68
C ILE A 184 11.85 -2.56 10.41
N HIS A 185 11.53 -3.63 9.66
CA HIS A 185 10.16 -4.08 9.45
C HIS A 185 9.81 -5.18 10.46
N LYS A 186 8.57 -5.22 10.93
CA LYS A 186 8.05 -6.31 11.76
C LYS A 186 6.70 -6.75 11.25
N ASP A 187 6.58 -8.04 11.04
CA ASP A 187 5.37 -8.74 10.65
C ASP A 187 4.59 -9.21 11.90
N ASN A 188 4.19 -8.24 12.73
CA ASN A 188 3.43 -8.50 13.95
C ASN A 188 2.25 -7.53 14.11
N HIS A 189 1.79 -6.95 13.00
CA HIS A 189 0.61 -6.10 13.01
C HIS A 189 -0.62 -6.91 13.44
N PRO A 190 -1.50 -6.41 14.33
CA PRO A 190 -2.70 -7.13 14.77
C PRO A 190 -3.62 -7.57 13.64
N LEU A 191 -3.63 -6.82 12.53
CA LEU A 191 -4.43 -7.10 11.33
C LEU A 191 -3.70 -7.99 10.31
N ASN A 192 -2.53 -8.52 10.64
CA ASN A 192 -1.87 -9.46 9.76
C ASN A 192 -2.69 -10.73 9.59
N PHE A 193 -2.91 -11.09 8.34
CA PHE A 193 -3.63 -12.32 8.03
C PHE A 193 -2.78 -13.52 8.43
N LYS A 194 -3.25 -14.26 9.41
CA LYS A 194 -2.63 -15.52 9.85
C LYS A 194 -2.93 -16.65 8.85
N PHE A 195 -2.89 -16.39 7.57
CA PHE A 195 -3.02 -17.43 6.57
C PHE A 195 -1.68 -18.18 6.43
N LYS A 196 -1.71 -19.48 6.60
CA LYS A 196 -0.51 -20.33 6.54
C LYS A 196 0.08 -20.44 5.12
N SER A 197 -0.70 -20.22 4.08
CA SER A 197 -0.24 -20.24 2.68
C SER A 197 -1.30 -19.69 1.73
N GLY A 198 -0.90 -18.85 0.80
CA GLY A 198 -1.65 -18.53 -0.41
C GLY A 198 -2.94 -17.72 -0.21
N VAL A 199 -3.67 -17.68 -1.29
CA VAL A 199 -4.96 -17.03 -1.40
C VAL A 199 -6.04 -17.90 -0.76
N GLN A 200 -6.91 -17.31 0.04
CA GLN A 200 -8.14 -17.96 0.49
C GLN A 200 -9.33 -17.20 -0.09
N VAL A 201 -10.13 -17.89 -0.88
CA VAL A 201 -11.44 -17.42 -1.30
C VAL A 201 -12.46 -17.90 -0.26
N LYS A 202 -13.23 -16.98 0.31
CA LYS A 202 -14.33 -17.31 1.22
C LYS A 202 -15.63 -16.90 0.55
N GLU A 203 -16.47 -17.85 0.25
CA GLU A 203 -17.75 -17.66 -0.42
C GLU A 203 -18.85 -17.10 0.48
N ASN A 204 -18.72 -17.24 1.81
CA ASN A 204 -19.73 -16.76 2.76
C ASN A 204 -19.08 -16.10 3.98
N TYR A 205 -19.64 -14.97 4.40
CA TYR A 205 -19.33 -14.35 5.69
C TYR A 205 -19.84 -15.23 6.82
N ASN A 206 -19.00 -16.11 7.33
CA ASN A 206 -19.25 -16.72 8.61
C ASN A 206 -18.76 -15.77 9.70
N LEU A 207 -19.67 -15.23 10.52
CA LEU A 207 -19.38 -14.25 11.57
C LEU A 207 -18.32 -14.73 12.57
N ASP A 208 -18.22 -16.05 12.78
CA ASP A 208 -17.25 -16.67 13.68
C ASP A 208 -15.79 -16.61 13.15
N SER A 209 -15.61 -16.26 11.90
CA SER A 209 -14.29 -16.14 11.25
C SER A 209 -14.06 -14.78 10.63
N PHE A 210 -14.69 -13.73 11.16
CA PHE A 210 -14.55 -12.37 10.66
C PHE A 210 -13.09 -11.91 10.72
N ILE A 211 -12.55 -11.54 9.56
CA ILE A 211 -11.22 -10.97 9.46
C ILE A 211 -11.40 -9.45 9.45
N GLN A 212 -10.90 -8.80 10.48
CA GLN A 212 -10.86 -7.35 10.51
C GLN A 212 -9.86 -6.85 9.47
N LEU A 213 -10.35 -6.09 8.50
CA LEU A 213 -9.55 -5.47 7.45
C LEU A 213 -9.39 -3.97 7.72
N SER A 214 -8.21 -3.43 7.45
CA SER A 214 -8.02 -1.99 7.35
C SER A 214 -8.40 -1.52 5.95
N ALA A 215 -9.12 -0.41 5.84
CA ALA A 215 -9.40 0.21 4.54
C ALA A 215 -8.10 0.52 3.77
N ALA A 216 -7.02 0.84 4.48
CA ALA A 216 -5.70 1.11 3.89
C ALA A 216 -4.95 -0.16 3.39
N SER A 217 -5.51 -1.34 3.58
CA SER A 217 -4.91 -2.60 3.13
C SER A 217 -5.81 -3.45 2.25
N CYS A 218 -6.83 -2.84 1.63
CA CYS A 218 -7.79 -3.55 0.81
C CYS A 218 -7.93 -2.92 -0.57
N PHE A 219 -8.08 -3.78 -1.57
CA PHE A 219 -8.62 -3.40 -2.87
C PHE A 219 -10.10 -3.75 -2.91
N MET A 220 -10.93 -2.82 -3.32
CA MET A 220 -12.37 -2.98 -3.43
C MET A 220 -12.78 -2.86 -4.88
N ASN A 221 -13.62 -3.78 -5.34
CA ASN A 221 -14.21 -3.70 -6.65
C ASN A 221 -15.36 -2.68 -6.63
N ILE A 222 -15.26 -1.64 -7.46
CA ILE A 222 -16.23 -0.54 -7.50
C ILE A 222 -17.64 -1.03 -7.85
N GLY A 223 -17.76 -2.06 -8.69
CA GLY A 223 -19.07 -2.62 -9.06
C GLY A 223 -19.90 -3.13 -7.88
N TYR A 224 -19.30 -3.26 -6.69
CA TYR A 224 -19.99 -3.66 -5.45
C TYR A 224 -20.18 -2.51 -4.45
N LEU A 225 -19.57 -1.34 -4.67
CA LEU A 225 -19.71 -0.20 -3.76
C LEU A 225 -21.02 0.57 -3.95
N ASP A 226 -21.69 0.40 -5.08
CA ASP A 226 -22.93 1.09 -5.45
C ASP A 226 -24.19 0.22 -5.22
N LYS A 227 -24.04 -0.95 -4.59
CA LYS A 227 -25.12 -1.88 -4.21
C LYS A 227 -25.35 -1.89 -2.71
#